data_e0e5198a4daec1276ced7501b79c9394
#
_entry.id   e0e5198a4daec1276ced7501b79c9394
#
_cell.length_a   1.000
_cell.length_b   1.000
_cell.length_c   1.000
_cell.angle_alpha   90.00
_cell.angle_beta   90.00
_cell.angle_gamma   90.00
#
_symmetry.space_group_name_H-M   'P 1'
#
loop_
_entity.id
_entity.type
_entity.pdbx_description
1 polymer ?
#
loop_
_entity_poly.entity_id
_entity_poly.type
_entity_poly.pdbx_seq_one_letter_code
_entity_poly.pdbx_strand_id
1 'polypeptide(L)'
;MIKQVKFADYQDEITAMMMDMLHLEPQTVDIPVARYLELDEMGVLKPFVWVDGAIIKAVALLFISPSLRNQSIIDASTDVIWVKPEYRGNSEYFVTGIKRRLKLMGVNYWYISSRESHPIDGFLIKNNFKPLETVYFSEV
;
A
#
# COMPACT_ATOMS: atom_id res chain seq x y z
N MET A 1 0.55 -1.01 16.56
CA MET A 1 -0.87 -0.84 16.18
C MET A 1 -0.98 -0.56 14.69
N ILE A 2 -1.87 -1.25 14.03
CA ILE A 2 -2.18 -1.00 12.62
C ILE A 2 -3.44 -0.15 12.58
N LYS A 3 -3.39 0.99 11.91
CA LYS A 3 -4.55 1.88 11.81
C LYS A 3 -4.64 2.58 10.45
N GLN A 4 -5.86 2.87 10.04
CA GLN A 4 -6.13 3.78 8.94
C GLN A 4 -5.96 5.21 9.45
N VAL A 5 -5.31 6.04 8.66
CA VAL A 5 -5.03 7.44 8.99
C VAL A 5 -5.40 8.36 7.85
N LYS A 6 -5.42 9.66 8.10
CA LYS A 6 -5.46 10.66 7.03
C LYS A 6 -4.04 10.92 6.56
N PHE A 7 -3.85 11.03 5.25
CA PHE A 7 -2.55 11.33 4.65
C PHE A 7 -1.96 12.63 5.23
N ALA A 8 -2.80 13.65 5.40
CA ALA A 8 -2.37 14.93 5.96
C ALA A 8 -1.74 14.83 7.35
N ASP A 9 -2.26 13.93 8.19
CA ASP A 9 -1.80 13.80 9.59
C ASP A 9 -0.41 13.15 9.69
N TYR A 10 0.01 12.43 8.64
CA TYR A 10 1.29 11.69 8.58
C TYR A 10 2.08 12.01 7.31
N GLN A 11 1.82 13.16 6.71
CA GLN A 11 2.36 13.52 5.40
C GLN A 11 3.88 13.41 5.31
N ASP A 12 4.59 13.99 6.25
CA ASP A 12 6.06 14.01 6.22
C ASP A 12 6.65 12.63 6.37
N GLU A 13 6.12 11.84 7.29
CA GLU A 13 6.58 10.47 7.56
C GLU A 13 6.26 9.53 6.40
N ILE A 14 5.05 9.61 5.85
CA ILE A 14 4.65 8.80 4.70
C ILE A 14 5.49 9.16 3.48
N THR A 15 5.67 10.46 3.21
CA THR A 15 6.46 10.92 2.08
C THR A 15 7.92 10.47 2.18
N ALA A 16 8.51 10.52 3.38
CA ALA A 16 9.87 10.03 3.61
C ALA A 16 9.98 8.53 3.32
N MET A 17 9.00 7.73 3.75
CA MET A 17 8.98 6.29 3.48
C MET A 17 8.75 5.98 2.00
N MET A 18 7.94 6.77 1.31
CA MET A 18 7.76 6.68 -0.13
C MET A 18 9.07 6.94 -0.87
N MET A 19 9.83 7.95 -0.45
CA MET A 19 11.14 8.24 -1.03
C MET A 19 12.10 7.07 -0.86
N ASP A 20 12.13 6.44 0.31
CA ASP A 20 12.97 5.27 0.57
C ASP A 20 12.62 4.10 -0.38
N MET A 21 11.33 3.86 -0.60
CA MET A 21 10.86 2.82 -1.51
C MET A 21 11.13 3.17 -2.97
N LEU A 22 10.75 4.38 -3.39
CA LEU A 22 10.80 4.80 -4.79
C LEU A 22 12.24 5.05 -5.25
N HIS A 23 13.18 5.23 -4.32
CA HIS A 23 14.61 5.30 -4.64
C HIS A 23 15.12 4.01 -5.32
N LEU A 24 14.42 2.90 -5.15
CA LEU A 24 14.72 1.62 -5.81
C LEU A 24 14.19 1.55 -7.25
N GLU A 25 13.35 2.50 -7.64
CA GLU A 25 12.77 2.56 -8.98
C GLU A 25 13.71 3.28 -9.96
N PRO A 26 13.69 2.88 -11.25
CA PRO A 26 14.57 3.49 -12.25
C PRO A 26 14.15 4.90 -12.69
N GLN A 27 12.90 5.30 -12.41
CA GLN A 27 12.40 6.61 -12.81
C GLN A 27 12.81 7.71 -11.83
N THR A 28 12.84 8.95 -12.32
CA THR A 28 12.95 10.13 -11.48
C THR A 28 11.71 10.21 -10.57
N VAL A 29 11.93 10.44 -9.28
CA VAL A 29 10.86 10.51 -8.30
C VAL A 29 10.48 11.96 -8.04
N ASP A 30 9.21 12.29 -8.25
CA ASP A 30 8.58 13.54 -7.88
C ASP A 30 7.19 13.23 -7.35
N ILE A 31 7.06 13.17 -6.03
CA ILE A 31 5.84 12.70 -5.36
C ILE A 31 4.76 13.80 -5.44
N PRO A 32 3.60 13.51 -6.06
CA PRO A 32 2.51 14.49 -6.18
C PRO A 32 1.71 14.58 -4.87
N VAL A 33 2.28 15.18 -3.83
CA VAL A 33 1.68 15.26 -2.49
C VAL A 33 0.27 15.85 -2.53
N ALA A 34 0.06 16.93 -3.30
CA ALA A 34 -1.26 17.55 -3.43
C ALA A 34 -2.31 16.56 -3.97
N ARG A 35 -1.92 15.70 -4.89
CA ARG A 35 -2.80 14.67 -5.46
C ARG A 35 -3.17 13.60 -4.43
N TYR A 36 -2.21 13.18 -3.60
CA TYR A 36 -2.49 12.23 -2.52
C TYR A 36 -3.45 12.81 -1.48
N LEU A 37 -3.27 14.07 -1.11
CA LEU A 37 -4.18 14.78 -0.21
C LEU A 37 -5.60 14.84 -0.78
N GLU A 38 -5.74 15.16 -2.06
CA GLU A 38 -7.02 15.21 -2.76
C GLU A 38 -7.71 13.84 -2.79
N LEU A 39 -6.98 12.79 -3.16
CA LEU A 39 -7.53 11.42 -3.24
C LEU A 39 -7.94 10.88 -1.87
N ASP A 40 -7.21 11.22 -0.82
CA ASP A 40 -7.59 10.88 0.55
C ASP A 40 -8.88 11.60 0.94
N GLU A 41 -8.99 12.88 0.65
CA GLU A 41 -10.18 13.67 0.95
C GLU A 41 -11.42 13.17 0.19
N MET A 42 -11.25 12.72 -1.05
CA MET A 42 -12.28 12.07 -1.85
C MET A 42 -12.69 10.69 -1.32
N GLY A 43 -11.95 10.13 -0.39
CA GLY A 43 -12.20 8.80 0.17
C GLY A 43 -11.77 7.63 -0.72
N VAL A 44 -11.07 7.89 -1.82
CA VAL A 44 -10.57 6.87 -2.75
C VAL A 44 -9.27 6.26 -2.25
N LEU A 45 -8.38 7.10 -1.72
CA LEU A 45 -7.13 6.67 -1.11
C LEU A 45 -7.36 6.35 0.37
N LYS A 46 -6.86 5.21 0.83
CA LYS A 46 -6.91 4.79 2.22
C LYS A 46 -5.49 4.49 2.71
N PRO A 47 -4.87 5.43 3.44
CA PRO A 47 -3.58 5.19 4.06
C PRO A 47 -3.71 4.31 5.30
N PHE A 48 -2.83 3.31 5.41
CA PHE A 48 -2.67 2.48 6.61
C PHE A 48 -1.24 2.61 7.11
N VAL A 49 -1.07 2.70 8.41
CA VAL A 49 0.24 2.73 9.04
C VAL A 49 0.34 1.70 10.15
N TRP A 50 1.55 1.20 10.34
CA TRP A 50 1.93 0.48 11.53
C TRP A 50 2.70 1.44 12.42
N VAL A 51 2.10 1.81 13.53
CA VAL A 51 2.64 2.81 14.44
C VAL A 51 2.83 2.21 15.83
N ASP A 52 3.93 2.57 16.47
CA ASP A 52 4.26 2.23 17.84
C ASP A 52 4.78 3.48 18.55
N GLY A 53 3.93 4.06 19.41
CA GLY A 53 4.19 5.39 19.96
C GLY A 53 4.27 6.45 18.86
N ALA A 54 5.39 7.15 18.78
CA ALA A 54 5.65 8.14 17.73
C ALA A 54 6.35 7.56 16.49
N ILE A 55 6.67 6.26 16.50
CA ILE A 55 7.44 5.62 15.43
C ILE A 55 6.49 4.98 14.42
N ILE A 56 6.62 5.34 13.15
CA ILE A 56 5.95 4.68 12.06
C ILE A 56 6.89 3.62 11.49
N LYS A 57 6.44 2.37 11.53
CA LYS A 57 7.22 1.20 11.10
C LYS A 57 6.92 0.78 9.68
N ALA A 58 5.71 1.05 9.20
CA ALA A 58 5.27 0.67 7.86
C ALA A 58 4.15 1.57 7.38
N VAL A 59 4.01 1.65 6.06
CA VAL A 59 2.92 2.34 5.38
C VAL A 59 2.39 1.50 4.23
N ALA A 60 1.07 1.57 4.02
CA ALA A 60 0.42 1.08 2.81
C ALA A 60 -0.57 2.14 2.33
N LEU A 61 -0.49 2.49 1.06
CA LEU A 61 -1.44 3.38 0.41
C LEU A 61 -2.29 2.55 -0.53
N LEU A 62 -3.56 2.43 -0.23
CA LEU A 62 -4.49 1.59 -0.97
C LEU A 62 -5.56 2.45 -1.65
N PHE A 63 -5.89 2.09 -2.88
CA PHE A 63 -7.08 2.59 -3.57
C PHE A 63 -8.19 1.58 -3.40
N ILE A 64 -9.33 2.02 -2.87
CA ILE A 64 -10.48 1.16 -2.62
C ILE A 64 -11.66 1.67 -3.44
N SER A 65 -12.20 0.80 -4.28
CA SER A 65 -13.31 1.13 -5.18
C SER A 65 -14.09 -0.11 -5.60
N PRO A 66 -15.35 0.06 -6.03
CA PRO A 66 -16.08 -1.01 -6.68
C PRO A 66 -15.33 -1.49 -7.94
N SER A 67 -15.38 -2.80 -8.18
CA SER A 67 -14.82 -3.37 -9.40
C SER A 67 -15.56 -2.87 -10.63
N LEU A 68 -14.82 -2.53 -11.69
CA LEU A 68 -15.42 -2.13 -12.97
C LEU A 68 -16.12 -3.28 -13.69
N ARG A 69 -15.84 -4.54 -13.29
CA ARG A 69 -16.45 -5.73 -13.88
C ARG A 69 -17.66 -6.24 -13.10
N ASN A 70 -17.76 -5.90 -11.83
CA ASN A 70 -18.86 -6.31 -10.96
C ASN A 70 -18.99 -5.32 -9.80
N GLN A 71 -19.99 -4.45 -9.88
CA GLN A 71 -20.18 -3.37 -8.90
C GLN A 71 -20.54 -3.86 -7.49
N SER A 72 -20.89 -5.13 -7.31
CA SER A 72 -21.10 -5.72 -5.98
C SER A 72 -19.81 -6.16 -5.30
N ILE A 73 -18.69 -6.14 -6.03
CA ILE A 73 -17.36 -6.49 -5.54
C ILE A 73 -16.57 -5.22 -5.30
N ILE A 74 -15.93 -5.14 -4.13
CA ILE A 74 -15.06 -4.01 -3.77
C ILE A 74 -13.61 -4.50 -3.79
N ASP A 75 -12.78 -3.81 -4.54
CA ASP A 75 -11.35 -4.10 -4.69
C ASP A 75 -10.51 -3.07 -3.93
N ALA A 76 -9.41 -3.55 -3.36
CA ALA A 76 -8.31 -2.72 -2.89
C ALA A 76 -7.09 -2.99 -3.78
N SER A 77 -6.50 -1.94 -4.33
CA SER A 77 -5.24 -2.03 -5.07
C SER A 77 -4.16 -1.22 -4.36
N THR A 78 -2.95 -1.73 -4.35
CA THR A 78 -1.84 -1.13 -3.62
C THR A 78 -1.04 -0.21 -4.54
N ASP A 79 -0.94 1.06 -4.15
CA ASP A 79 -0.03 2.01 -4.75
C ASP A 79 1.36 1.90 -4.11
N VAL A 80 1.38 1.92 -2.78
CA VAL A 80 2.60 1.82 -1.98
C VAL A 80 2.41 0.81 -0.87
N ILE A 81 3.39 -0.04 -0.65
CA ILE A 81 3.55 -0.81 0.57
C ILE A 81 5.03 -0.86 0.94
N TRP A 82 5.35 -0.40 2.12
CA TRP A 82 6.72 -0.33 2.59
C TRP A 82 6.80 -0.60 4.08
N VAL A 83 7.63 -1.56 4.46
CA VAL A 83 8.00 -1.82 5.85
C VAL A 83 9.46 -1.42 6.01
N LYS A 84 9.76 -0.59 7.00
CA LYS A 84 11.15 -0.23 7.29
C LYS A 84 12.00 -1.48 7.49
N PRO A 85 13.22 -1.53 6.95
CA PRO A 85 14.06 -2.75 6.97
C PRO A 85 14.17 -3.43 8.33
N GLU A 86 14.31 -2.65 9.40
CA GLU A 86 14.47 -3.15 10.77
C GLU A 86 13.22 -3.86 11.33
N TYR A 87 12.05 -3.66 10.69
CA TYR A 87 10.78 -4.26 11.13
C TYR A 87 10.25 -5.34 10.21
N ARG A 88 10.99 -5.69 9.15
CA ARG A 88 10.53 -6.65 8.12
C ARG A 88 10.34 -8.06 8.65
N GLY A 89 11.03 -8.43 9.72
CA GLY A 89 10.82 -9.71 10.38
C GLY A 89 9.42 -9.93 10.92
N ASN A 90 8.68 -8.84 11.19
CA ASN A 90 7.31 -8.85 11.70
C ASN A 90 6.29 -8.29 10.69
N SER A 91 6.61 -8.25 9.41
CA SER A 91 5.75 -7.68 8.37
C SER A 91 4.40 -8.39 8.22
N GLU A 92 4.33 -9.66 8.62
CA GLU A 92 3.07 -10.41 8.67
C GLU A 92 2.04 -9.74 9.59
N TYR A 93 2.46 -9.18 10.70
CA TYR A 93 1.60 -8.41 11.60
C TYR A 93 0.90 -7.26 10.87
N PHE A 94 1.65 -6.52 10.04
CA PHE A 94 1.13 -5.42 9.27
C PHE A 94 0.09 -5.88 8.23
N VAL A 95 0.44 -6.89 7.43
CA VAL A 95 -0.47 -7.44 6.42
C VAL A 95 -1.75 -7.99 7.05
N THR A 96 -1.63 -8.75 8.12
CA THR A 96 -2.79 -9.32 8.82
C THR A 96 -3.70 -8.22 9.38
N GLY A 97 -3.11 -7.17 9.94
CA GLY A 97 -3.85 -6.02 10.44
C GLY A 97 -4.62 -5.28 9.35
N ILE A 98 -4.01 -5.10 8.19
CA ILE A 98 -4.69 -4.48 7.02
C ILE A 98 -5.82 -5.39 6.54
N LYS A 99 -5.58 -6.69 6.37
CA LYS A 99 -6.63 -7.64 5.92
C LYS A 99 -7.87 -7.59 6.81
N ARG A 100 -7.70 -7.52 8.13
CA ARG A 100 -8.83 -7.38 9.06
C ARG A 100 -9.63 -6.12 8.79
N ARG A 101 -8.96 -5.01 8.60
CA ARG A 101 -9.62 -3.72 8.35
C ARG A 101 -10.33 -3.72 7.00
N LEU A 102 -9.71 -4.24 5.97
CA LEU A 102 -10.33 -4.37 4.65
C LEU A 102 -11.58 -5.23 4.71
N LYS A 103 -11.54 -6.34 5.44
CA LYS A 103 -12.71 -7.19 5.65
C LYS A 103 -13.85 -6.43 6.34
N LEU A 104 -13.57 -5.66 7.37
CA LEU A 104 -14.57 -4.84 8.07
C LEU A 104 -15.15 -3.74 7.18
N MET A 105 -14.41 -3.28 6.18
CA MET A 105 -14.86 -2.30 5.19
C MET A 105 -15.65 -2.93 4.04
N GLY A 106 -15.81 -4.25 4.02
CA GLY A 106 -16.50 -4.95 2.95
C GLY A 106 -15.68 -5.18 1.70
N VAL A 107 -14.36 -5.02 1.76
CA VAL A 107 -13.46 -5.29 0.64
C VAL A 107 -13.37 -6.79 0.39
N ASN A 108 -13.50 -7.19 -0.87
CA ASN A 108 -13.48 -8.58 -1.28
C ASN A 108 -12.09 -9.07 -1.69
N TYR A 109 -11.34 -8.24 -2.42
CA TYR A 109 -10.02 -8.61 -2.95
C TYR A 109 -9.00 -7.49 -2.71
N TRP A 110 -7.78 -7.91 -2.41
CA TRP A 110 -6.64 -7.00 -2.24
C TRP A 110 -5.54 -7.40 -3.22
N TYR A 111 -5.14 -6.46 -4.09
CA TYR A 111 -4.14 -6.64 -5.13
C TYR A 111 -2.86 -5.91 -4.77
N ILE A 112 -1.73 -6.60 -4.90
CA ILE A 112 -0.39 -6.04 -4.72
C ILE A 112 0.48 -6.48 -5.89
N SER A 113 1.20 -5.53 -6.48
CA SER A 113 2.19 -5.82 -7.52
C SER A 113 3.56 -6.04 -6.91
N SER A 114 4.31 -7.02 -7.43
CA SER A 114 5.73 -7.22 -7.13
C SER A 114 6.53 -6.72 -8.32
N ARG A 115 7.47 -5.80 -8.09
CA ARG A 115 8.29 -5.24 -9.15
C ARG A 115 9.59 -6.01 -9.30
N GLU A 116 10.07 -6.18 -10.54
CA GLU A 116 11.33 -6.85 -10.80
C GLU A 116 12.52 -6.10 -10.20
N SER A 117 12.47 -4.76 -10.15
CA SER A 117 13.49 -3.92 -9.52
C SER A 117 13.59 -4.11 -8.00
N HIS A 118 12.51 -4.53 -7.37
CA HIS A 118 12.42 -4.80 -5.93
C HIS A 118 11.38 -5.88 -5.67
N PRO A 119 11.70 -7.16 -5.94
CA PRO A 119 10.74 -8.25 -5.83
C PRO A 119 10.35 -8.52 -4.37
N ILE A 120 9.06 -8.72 -4.16
CA ILE A 120 8.46 -9.06 -2.85
C ILE A 120 7.64 -10.35 -2.92
N ASP A 121 7.88 -11.17 -3.95
CA ASP A 121 7.12 -12.41 -4.19
C ASP A 121 7.11 -13.34 -2.99
N GLY A 122 8.27 -13.58 -2.38
CA GLY A 122 8.38 -14.44 -1.21
C GLY A 122 7.55 -13.94 -0.03
N PHE A 123 7.55 -12.64 0.21
CA PHE A 123 6.73 -11.99 1.22
C PHE A 123 5.23 -12.16 0.92
N LEU A 124 4.82 -11.97 -0.34
CA LEU A 124 3.43 -12.10 -0.74
C LEU A 124 2.92 -13.54 -0.60
N ILE A 125 3.69 -14.52 -1.08
CA ILE A 125 3.33 -15.94 -0.97
C ILE A 125 3.24 -16.36 0.50
N LYS A 126 4.19 -15.95 1.32
CA LYS A 126 4.18 -16.22 2.78
C LYS A 126 2.92 -15.65 3.44
N ASN A 127 2.40 -14.53 2.96
CA ASN A 127 1.21 -13.88 3.50
C ASN A 127 -0.08 -14.27 2.77
N ASN A 128 -0.09 -15.42 2.09
CA ASN A 128 -1.25 -16.01 1.42
C ASN A 128 -1.80 -15.18 0.24
N PHE A 129 -0.95 -14.41 -0.42
CA PHE A 129 -1.26 -13.85 -1.73
C PHE A 129 -0.93 -14.89 -2.80
N LYS A 130 -1.77 -14.95 -3.83
CA LYS A 130 -1.60 -15.85 -4.97
C LYS A 130 -1.26 -15.04 -6.21
N PRO A 131 -0.31 -15.48 -7.04
CA PRO A 131 -0.06 -14.84 -8.33
C PRO A 131 -1.33 -14.84 -9.19
N LEU A 132 -1.66 -13.68 -9.78
CA LEU A 132 -2.86 -13.51 -10.58
C LEU A 132 -2.54 -13.18 -12.04
N GLU A 133 -1.65 -12.21 -12.25
CA GLU A 133 -1.36 -11.68 -13.58
C GLU A 133 0.08 -11.19 -13.65
N THR A 134 0.56 -11.02 -14.88
CA THR A 134 1.83 -10.35 -15.16
C THR A 134 1.54 -9.05 -15.87
N VAL A 135 2.11 -7.95 -15.39
CA VAL A 135 1.96 -6.62 -15.99
C VAL A 135 3.16 -6.33 -16.89
N TYR A 136 2.90 -5.91 -18.10
CA TYR A 136 3.91 -5.52 -19.08
C TYR A 136 3.84 -4.01 -19.30
N PHE A 137 4.99 -3.38 -19.54
CA PHE A 137 5.03 -1.96 -19.85
C PHE A 137 5.82 -1.71 -21.15
N SER A 138 5.56 -0.59 -21.77
CA SER A 138 6.35 -0.08 -22.90
C SER A 138 6.52 1.42 -22.76
N GLU A 139 7.70 1.89 -23.07
CA GLU A 139 7.90 3.32 -23.28
C GLU A 139 7.13 3.76 -24.53
N VAL A 140 6.56 4.95 -24.47
CA VAL A 140 5.72 5.49 -25.56
C VAL A 140 6.30 6.78 -26.13
#